data_740f55e789873648c229d7db4310d941
#
_entry.id   740f55e789873648c229d7db4310d941
#
_cell.length_a   1.000
_cell.length_b   1.000
_cell.length_c   1.000
_cell.angle_alpha   90.00
_cell.angle_beta   90.00
_cell.angle_gamma   90.00
#
_symmetry.space_group_name_H-M   'P 1'
#
loop_
_entity.id
_entity.type
_entity.pdbx_description
1 polymer ?
#
loop_
_entity_poly.entity_id
_entity_poly.type
_entity_poly.pdbx_seq_one_letter_code
_entity_poly.pdbx_strand_id
1 'polypeptide(L)'
;KISPADVHWTYSGVRPLLEDENAANASAVTRDYRLELDDGAGAPLLSVFGGKITTFRKLAEEAGDLLCGALGRDAKTWTAGAPLPGGDIANAKFDVFADAFAKRHPWLPAALARRYARAYGTRAERVVDGAQSLADLGTEIAPGLYDAELRYLRDVEWATCAQDVLWRRSKLGL
;
A
#
# COMPACT_ATOMS: atom_id res chain seq x y z
N LYS A 1 -6.26 25.72 -17.12
CA LYS A 1 -4.79 25.65 -17.31
C LYS A 1 -4.19 25.56 -15.92
N ILE A 2 -3.28 24.59 -15.71
CA ILE A 2 -2.49 24.48 -14.47
C ILE A 2 -1.22 25.31 -14.67
N SER A 3 -0.84 26.06 -13.66
CA SER A 3 0.39 26.88 -13.62
C SER A 3 1.36 26.34 -12.55
N PRO A 4 2.63 26.70 -12.55
CA PRO A 4 3.54 26.31 -11.49
C PRO A 4 3.10 26.76 -10.08
N ALA A 5 2.33 27.85 -9.98
CA ALA A 5 1.80 28.34 -8.71
C ALA A 5 0.70 27.44 -8.11
N ASP A 6 0.11 26.56 -8.90
CA ASP A 6 -0.90 25.62 -8.46
C ASP A 6 -0.27 24.32 -7.91
N VAL A 7 1.06 24.20 -7.94
CA VAL A 7 1.80 23.03 -7.44
C VAL A 7 2.04 23.18 -5.94
N HIS A 8 1.34 22.41 -5.13
CA HIS A 8 1.48 22.42 -3.67
C HIS A 8 2.63 21.54 -3.17
N TRP A 9 2.97 20.48 -3.90
CA TRP A 9 4.02 19.56 -3.49
C TRP A 9 4.55 18.76 -4.68
N THR A 10 5.85 18.43 -4.65
CA THR A 10 6.53 17.64 -5.67
C THR A 10 7.36 16.53 -5.01
N TYR A 11 7.56 15.45 -5.73
CA TYR A 11 8.50 14.40 -5.35
C TYR A 11 9.20 13.86 -6.60
N SER A 12 10.35 13.24 -6.38
CA SER A 12 11.10 12.54 -7.42
C SER A 12 11.54 11.17 -6.91
N GLY A 13 11.83 10.26 -7.84
CA GLY A 13 12.33 8.94 -7.54
C GLY A 13 13.20 8.42 -8.66
N VAL A 14 14.09 7.48 -8.33
CA VAL A 14 14.94 6.78 -9.28
C VAL A 14 14.34 5.40 -9.55
N ARG A 15 14.31 4.99 -10.82
CA ARG A 15 13.91 3.64 -11.23
C ARG A 15 15.15 2.77 -11.38
N PRO A 16 15.19 1.57 -10.79
CA PRO A 16 16.20 0.59 -11.11
C PRO A 16 15.87 0.00 -12.50
N LEU A 17 16.61 0.41 -13.52
CA LEU A 17 16.52 -0.17 -14.85
C LEU A 17 17.56 -1.27 -14.98
N LEU A 18 17.22 -2.34 -15.69
CA LEU A 18 18.19 -3.34 -16.11
C LEU A 18 19.14 -2.71 -17.13
N GLU A 19 20.39 -3.03 -17.02
CA GLU A 19 21.37 -2.66 -18.06
C GLU A 19 21.02 -3.42 -19.35
N ASP A 20 20.86 -2.67 -20.44
CA ASP A 20 20.54 -3.19 -21.76
C ASP A 20 21.51 -2.54 -22.75
N GLU A 21 22.56 -3.27 -23.09
CA GLU A 21 23.63 -2.82 -23.99
C GLU A 21 23.11 -2.46 -25.39
N ASN A 22 21.93 -2.94 -25.76
CA ASN A 22 21.31 -2.68 -27.08
C ASN A 22 20.30 -1.53 -27.04
N ALA A 23 20.01 -0.94 -25.86
CA ALA A 23 19.06 0.15 -25.77
C ALA A 23 19.67 1.46 -26.24
N ALA A 24 19.08 2.05 -27.27
CA ALA A 24 19.53 3.33 -27.86
C ALA A 24 19.47 4.52 -26.87
N ASN A 25 18.62 4.41 -25.83
CA ASN A 25 18.51 5.41 -24.75
C ASN A 25 17.77 4.80 -23.55
N ALA A 26 17.81 5.48 -22.40
CA ALA A 26 17.17 5.03 -21.16
C ALA A 26 15.64 4.83 -21.27
N SER A 27 14.97 5.47 -22.22
CA SER A 27 13.53 5.29 -22.46
C SER A 27 13.19 3.98 -23.19
N ALA A 28 14.16 3.39 -23.90
CA ALA A 28 14.01 2.13 -24.63
C ALA A 28 14.33 0.91 -23.75
N VAL A 29 14.99 1.11 -22.59
CA VAL A 29 15.32 0.02 -21.68
C VAL A 29 14.06 -0.64 -21.15
N THR A 30 14.05 -1.98 -21.10
CA THR A 30 12.94 -2.75 -20.55
C THR A 30 12.67 -2.35 -19.09
N ARG A 31 11.39 -2.28 -18.73
CA ARG A 31 10.93 -2.02 -17.37
C ARG A 31 10.40 -3.28 -16.68
N ASP A 32 10.63 -4.43 -17.30
CA ASP A 32 10.31 -5.71 -16.69
C ASP A 32 11.37 -6.12 -15.66
N TYR A 33 11.04 -7.11 -14.86
CA TYR A 33 11.98 -7.67 -13.90
C TYR A 33 12.68 -8.89 -14.50
N ARG A 34 13.83 -9.23 -13.91
CA ARG A 34 14.55 -10.47 -14.14
C ARG A 34 14.81 -11.16 -12.82
N LEU A 35 14.54 -12.47 -12.78
CA LEU A 35 14.80 -13.33 -11.65
C LEU A 35 15.98 -14.24 -12.00
N GLU A 36 16.98 -14.30 -11.15
CA GLU A 36 18.13 -15.17 -11.30
C GLU A 36 18.29 -16.02 -10.04
N LEU A 37 18.19 -17.34 -10.22
CA LEU A 37 18.37 -18.29 -9.15
C LEU A 37 19.77 -18.93 -9.30
N ASP A 38 20.61 -18.78 -8.28
CA ASP A 38 21.85 -19.48 -8.10
C ASP A 38 21.66 -20.58 -7.05
N ASP A 39 21.71 -21.83 -7.48
CA ASP A 39 21.56 -23.03 -6.64
C ASP A 39 22.82 -23.95 -6.66
N GLY A 40 23.95 -23.43 -7.19
CA GLY A 40 25.13 -24.26 -7.52
C GLY A 40 25.98 -24.68 -6.33
N ALA A 41 26.20 -23.87 -5.31
CA ALA A 41 27.26 -24.12 -4.31
C ALA A 41 26.86 -23.75 -2.89
N GLY A 42 25.65 -23.98 -2.44
CA GLY A 42 25.25 -23.65 -1.06
C GLY A 42 23.73 -23.48 -0.93
N ALA A 43 23.33 -22.58 -0.05
CA ALA A 43 21.92 -22.20 0.03
C ALA A 43 21.50 -21.47 -1.25
N PRO A 44 20.35 -21.80 -1.83
CA PRO A 44 19.85 -21.11 -3.02
C PRO A 44 19.74 -19.60 -2.80
N LEU A 45 20.24 -18.83 -3.76
CA LEU A 45 20.15 -17.38 -3.78
C LEU A 45 19.30 -16.92 -4.96
N LEU A 46 18.19 -16.27 -4.68
CA LEU A 46 17.36 -15.64 -5.71
C LEU A 46 17.64 -14.14 -5.75
N SER A 47 18.14 -13.67 -6.88
CA SER A 47 18.36 -12.26 -7.15
C SER A 47 17.19 -11.69 -7.98
N VAL A 48 16.69 -10.51 -7.57
CA VAL A 48 15.59 -9.82 -8.24
C VAL A 48 16.09 -8.49 -8.78
N PHE A 49 16.01 -8.30 -10.09
CA PHE A 49 16.46 -7.10 -10.77
C PHE A 49 15.32 -6.38 -11.45
N GLY A 50 15.26 -5.03 -11.32
CA GLY A 50 14.28 -4.19 -11.99
C GLY A 50 12.86 -4.31 -11.44
N GLY A 51 11.88 -4.19 -12.33
CA GLY A 51 10.45 -4.32 -12.01
C GLY A 51 9.72 -3.00 -11.80
N LYS A 52 8.40 -3.13 -11.72
CA LYS A 52 7.47 -2.02 -11.49
C LYS A 52 6.61 -2.35 -10.27
N ILE A 53 6.18 -1.31 -9.57
CA ILE A 53 5.23 -1.51 -8.47
C ILE A 53 3.92 -2.16 -8.94
N THR A 54 3.53 -1.95 -10.19
CA THR A 54 2.31 -2.55 -10.76
C THR A 54 2.43 -4.05 -11.07
N THR A 55 3.65 -4.60 -11.13
CA THR A 55 3.90 -6.01 -11.38
C THR A 55 4.27 -6.81 -10.12
N PHE A 56 4.26 -6.15 -8.93
CA PHE A 56 4.76 -6.72 -7.68
C PHE A 56 4.15 -8.10 -7.35
N ARG A 57 2.84 -8.28 -7.58
CA ARG A 57 2.15 -9.52 -7.26
C ARG A 57 2.66 -10.68 -8.12
N LYS A 58 2.78 -10.46 -9.44
CA LYS A 58 3.28 -11.47 -10.38
C LYS A 58 4.75 -11.80 -10.09
N LEU A 59 5.57 -10.78 -9.88
CA LEU A 59 6.96 -10.95 -9.49
C LEU A 59 7.09 -11.79 -8.21
N ALA A 60 6.28 -11.50 -7.21
CA ALA A 60 6.30 -12.25 -5.95
C ALA A 60 5.85 -13.70 -6.12
N GLU A 61 4.86 -14.00 -6.98
CA GLU A 61 4.46 -15.37 -7.31
C GLU A 61 5.63 -16.12 -7.99
N GLU A 62 6.21 -15.56 -9.04
CA GLU A 62 7.29 -16.20 -9.78
C GLU A 62 8.53 -16.42 -8.92
N ALA A 63 8.88 -15.44 -8.09
CA ALA A 63 9.98 -15.57 -7.12
C ALA A 63 9.69 -16.68 -6.08
N GLY A 64 8.45 -16.72 -5.60
CA GLY A 64 8.00 -17.77 -4.67
C GLY A 64 8.04 -19.17 -5.30
N ASP A 65 7.61 -19.32 -6.53
CA ASP A 65 7.63 -20.58 -7.26
C ASP A 65 9.07 -21.08 -7.46
N LEU A 66 9.99 -20.21 -7.85
CA LEU A 66 11.43 -20.55 -7.99
C LEU A 66 12.02 -21.02 -6.66
N LEU A 67 11.78 -20.27 -5.58
CA LEU A 67 12.28 -20.63 -4.26
C LEU A 67 11.66 -21.92 -3.73
N CYS A 68 10.37 -22.12 -3.91
CA CYS A 68 9.71 -23.37 -3.53
C CYS A 68 10.29 -24.55 -4.28
N GLY A 69 10.54 -24.43 -5.58
CA GLY A 69 11.21 -25.45 -6.38
C GLY A 69 12.59 -25.78 -5.86
N ALA A 70 13.43 -24.77 -5.60
CA ALA A 70 14.80 -24.93 -5.08
C ALA A 70 14.83 -25.59 -3.67
N LEU A 71 13.81 -25.33 -2.86
CA LEU A 71 13.68 -25.88 -1.51
C LEU A 71 12.91 -27.21 -1.46
N GLY A 72 12.53 -27.78 -2.61
CA GLY A 72 11.76 -29.00 -2.68
C GLY A 72 10.37 -28.89 -2.04
N ARG A 73 9.76 -27.72 -2.05
CA ARG A 73 8.43 -27.45 -1.50
C ARG A 73 7.42 -27.31 -2.64
N ASP A 74 6.27 -27.96 -2.49
CA ASP A 74 5.13 -27.77 -3.37
C ASP A 74 4.22 -26.68 -2.77
N ALA A 75 4.12 -25.55 -3.45
CA ALA A 75 3.24 -24.45 -3.06
C ALA A 75 2.43 -23.99 -4.27
N LYS A 76 1.11 -23.86 -4.08
CA LYS A 76 0.21 -23.36 -5.12
C LYS A 76 0.11 -21.84 -5.05
N THR A 77 0.10 -21.19 -6.21
CA THR A 77 -0.18 -19.76 -6.32
C THR A 77 -1.60 -19.46 -5.81
N TRP A 78 -1.74 -18.39 -5.03
CA TRP A 78 -3.01 -18.00 -4.42
C TRP A 78 -3.28 -16.50 -4.44
N THR A 79 -2.25 -15.70 -4.71
CA THR A 79 -2.32 -14.23 -4.54
C THR A 79 -3.26 -13.55 -5.52
N ALA A 80 -3.58 -14.19 -6.67
CA ALA A 80 -4.52 -13.63 -7.64
C ALA A 80 -5.95 -13.46 -7.10
N GLY A 81 -6.36 -14.33 -6.18
CA GLY A 81 -7.67 -14.28 -5.53
C GLY A 81 -7.67 -13.59 -4.16
N ALA A 82 -6.51 -13.21 -3.65
CA ALA A 82 -6.40 -12.60 -2.33
C ALA A 82 -6.54 -11.08 -2.41
N PRO A 83 -7.45 -10.48 -1.63
CA PRO A 83 -7.54 -9.02 -1.55
C PRO A 83 -6.30 -8.44 -0.85
N LEU A 84 -5.91 -7.25 -1.24
CA LEU A 84 -4.96 -6.46 -0.45
C LEU A 84 -5.58 -6.10 0.91
N PRO A 85 -4.76 -5.89 1.96
CA PRO A 85 -5.24 -5.49 3.26
C PRO A 85 -6.17 -4.28 3.19
N GLY A 86 -7.40 -4.42 3.67
CA GLY A 86 -8.45 -3.40 3.57
C GLY A 86 -9.25 -3.45 2.27
N GLY A 87 -8.81 -4.25 1.28
CA GLY A 87 -9.48 -4.37 -0.02
C GLY A 87 -10.54 -5.47 -0.10
N ASP A 88 -10.82 -6.19 0.97
CA ASP A 88 -11.82 -7.26 1.09
C ASP A 88 -13.25 -6.72 1.15
N ILE A 89 -13.57 -5.80 0.23
CA ILE A 89 -14.88 -5.19 0.10
C ILE A 89 -15.75 -6.05 -0.81
N ALA A 90 -16.90 -6.47 -0.30
CA ALA A 90 -17.82 -7.34 -1.03
C ALA A 90 -18.17 -6.78 -2.42
N ASN A 91 -17.91 -7.59 -3.46
CA ASN A 91 -18.14 -7.23 -4.87
C ASN A 91 -17.47 -5.92 -5.32
N ALA A 92 -16.42 -5.45 -4.61
CA ALA A 92 -15.73 -4.19 -4.83
C ALA A 92 -16.67 -2.95 -4.83
N LYS A 93 -17.82 -3.03 -4.15
CA LYS A 93 -18.81 -1.94 -4.07
C LYS A 93 -18.47 -0.99 -2.94
N PHE A 94 -17.55 -0.06 -3.21
CA PHE A 94 -17.05 0.90 -2.21
C PHE A 94 -18.16 1.72 -1.54
N ASP A 95 -19.12 2.29 -2.29
CA ASP A 95 -20.14 3.14 -1.69
C ASP A 95 -21.05 2.36 -0.74
N VAL A 96 -21.39 1.11 -1.08
CA VAL A 96 -22.16 0.23 -0.19
C VAL A 96 -21.38 -0.05 1.12
N PHE A 97 -20.08 -0.29 1.01
CA PHE A 97 -19.22 -0.48 2.17
C PHE A 97 -19.12 0.79 3.02
N ALA A 98 -18.88 1.95 2.40
CA ALA A 98 -18.75 3.23 3.10
C ALA A 98 -20.03 3.61 3.85
N ASP A 99 -21.21 3.41 3.23
CA ASP A 99 -22.51 3.64 3.85
C ASP A 99 -22.74 2.67 5.02
N ALA A 100 -22.36 1.40 4.87
CA ALA A 100 -22.47 0.42 5.94
C ALA A 100 -21.54 0.75 7.11
N PHE A 101 -20.30 1.20 6.84
CA PHE A 101 -19.36 1.67 7.85
C PHE A 101 -19.92 2.88 8.61
N ALA A 102 -20.41 3.90 7.91
CA ALA A 102 -21.01 5.07 8.54
C ALA A 102 -22.24 4.72 9.40
N LYS A 103 -23.06 3.77 8.98
CA LYS A 103 -24.22 3.28 9.75
C LYS A 103 -23.83 2.55 11.04
N ARG A 104 -22.70 1.82 11.03
CA ARG A 104 -22.17 1.14 12.23
C ARG A 104 -21.57 2.14 13.22
N HIS A 105 -21.06 3.27 12.73
CA HIS A 105 -20.40 4.31 13.53
C HIS A 105 -21.13 5.67 13.39
N PRO A 106 -22.40 5.79 13.81
CA PRO A 106 -23.21 7.00 13.61
C PRO A 106 -22.69 8.22 14.38
N TRP A 107 -21.80 7.99 15.32
CA TRP A 107 -21.12 9.02 16.10
C TRP A 107 -19.94 9.67 15.35
N LEU A 108 -19.44 9.03 14.27
CA LEU A 108 -18.41 9.63 13.42
C LEU A 108 -19.02 10.70 12.49
N PRO A 109 -18.39 11.88 12.38
CA PRO A 109 -18.76 12.84 11.32
C PRO A 109 -18.69 12.17 9.94
N ALA A 110 -19.70 12.40 9.10
CA ALA A 110 -19.83 11.71 7.80
C ALA A 110 -18.59 11.86 6.91
N ALA A 111 -17.96 13.04 6.91
CA ALA A 111 -16.73 13.29 6.15
C ALA A 111 -15.56 12.42 6.66
N LEU A 112 -15.44 12.28 7.98
CA LEU A 112 -14.40 11.47 8.61
C LEU A 112 -14.64 9.98 8.35
N ALA A 113 -15.88 9.50 8.51
CA ALA A 113 -16.25 8.12 8.21
C ALA A 113 -15.92 7.75 6.74
N ARG A 114 -16.28 8.62 5.79
CA ARG A 114 -15.96 8.41 4.37
C ARG A 114 -14.45 8.45 4.11
N ARG A 115 -13.70 9.33 4.77
CA ARG A 115 -12.25 9.39 4.67
C ARG A 115 -11.59 8.10 5.17
N TYR A 116 -11.98 7.62 6.34
CA TYR A 116 -11.48 6.34 6.89
C TYR A 116 -11.82 5.15 5.99
N ALA A 117 -13.07 5.07 5.55
CA ALA A 117 -13.48 4.03 4.61
C ALA A 117 -12.65 4.04 3.32
N ARG A 118 -12.32 5.24 2.79
CA ARG A 118 -11.55 5.39 1.57
C ARG A 118 -10.05 5.13 1.75
N ALA A 119 -9.49 5.54 2.89
CA ALA A 119 -8.06 5.39 3.17
C ALA A 119 -7.70 3.95 3.55
N TYR A 120 -8.55 3.30 4.35
CA TYR A 120 -8.23 2.04 5.02
C TYR A 120 -9.10 0.86 4.59
N GLY A 121 -10.18 1.08 3.84
CA GLY A 121 -11.14 0.04 3.49
C GLY A 121 -11.67 -0.67 4.73
N THR A 122 -11.75 -2.00 4.73
CA THR A 122 -12.23 -2.78 5.88
C THR A 122 -11.35 -2.61 7.13
N ARG A 123 -10.10 -2.18 6.98
CA ARG A 123 -9.22 -1.85 8.12
C ARG A 123 -9.61 -0.56 8.85
N ALA A 124 -10.52 0.25 8.33
CA ALA A 124 -11.07 1.41 9.03
C ALA A 124 -11.64 1.01 10.41
N GLU A 125 -12.17 -0.21 10.55
CA GLU A 125 -12.64 -0.77 11.82
C GLU A 125 -11.54 -0.80 12.89
N ARG A 126 -10.28 -1.01 12.51
CA ARG A 126 -9.14 -1.01 13.44
C ARG A 126 -8.79 0.38 13.96
N VAL A 127 -9.08 1.42 13.17
CA VAL A 127 -8.85 2.82 13.58
C VAL A 127 -9.84 3.22 14.66
N VAL A 128 -11.07 2.72 14.57
CA VAL A 128 -12.18 3.06 15.47
C VAL A 128 -12.47 1.97 16.51
N ASP A 129 -11.60 0.97 16.63
CA ASP A 129 -11.81 -0.18 17.50
C ASP A 129 -12.01 0.25 18.96
N GLY A 130 -13.09 -0.25 19.55
CA GLY A 130 -13.51 0.07 20.93
C GLY A 130 -14.12 1.47 21.12
N ALA A 131 -14.10 2.35 20.11
CA ALA A 131 -14.66 3.70 20.23
C ALA A 131 -16.18 3.70 20.03
N GLN A 132 -16.88 4.50 20.86
CA GLN A 132 -18.33 4.71 20.80
C GLN A 132 -18.70 6.20 20.64
N SER A 133 -17.71 7.07 20.72
CA SER A 133 -17.84 8.52 20.53
C SER A 133 -16.62 9.10 19.86
N LEU A 134 -16.71 10.32 19.35
CA LEU A 134 -15.58 11.02 18.76
C LEU A 134 -14.45 11.27 19.79
N ALA A 135 -14.82 11.48 21.05
CA ALA A 135 -13.85 11.68 22.13
C ALA A 135 -12.97 10.44 22.37
N ASP A 136 -13.47 9.24 22.09
CA ASP A 136 -12.72 8.00 22.28
C ASP A 136 -11.60 7.83 21.26
N LEU A 137 -11.63 8.59 20.16
CA LEU A 137 -10.51 8.65 19.22
C LEU A 137 -9.30 9.43 19.76
N GLY A 138 -9.45 10.05 20.95
CA GLY A 138 -8.41 10.86 21.58
C GLY A 138 -8.36 12.29 21.04
N THR A 139 -7.21 12.93 21.21
CA THR A 139 -7.02 14.33 20.80
C THR A 139 -7.02 14.48 19.27
N GLU A 140 -7.69 15.50 18.78
CA GLU A 140 -7.52 15.95 17.39
C GLU A 140 -6.19 16.69 17.25
N ILE A 141 -5.22 16.05 16.62
CA ILE A 141 -3.83 16.56 16.45
C ILE A 141 -3.75 17.57 15.32
N ALA A 142 -4.51 17.36 14.27
CA ALA A 142 -4.66 18.25 13.12
C ALA A 142 -6.09 18.06 12.58
N PRO A 143 -6.61 18.98 11.74
CA PRO A 143 -7.97 18.86 11.23
C PRO A 143 -8.29 17.48 10.66
N GLY A 144 -9.18 16.75 11.31
CA GLY A 144 -9.58 15.38 10.95
C GLY A 144 -8.57 14.28 11.27
N LEU A 145 -7.44 14.57 11.93
CA LEU A 145 -6.45 13.58 12.37
C LEU A 145 -6.52 13.41 13.88
N TYR A 146 -6.88 12.23 14.33
CA TYR A 146 -7.02 11.88 15.76
C TYR A 146 -5.91 10.94 16.23
N ASP A 147 -5.66 10.91 17.55
CA ASP A 147 -4.70 10.01 18.19
C ASP A 147 -4.87 8.55 17.77
N ALA A 148 -6.11 8.07 17.67
CA ALA A 148 -6.40 6.68 17.28
C ALA A 148 -5.84 6.37 15.88
N GLU A 149 -6.03 7.28 14.92
CA GLU A 149 -5.49 7.12 13.58
C GLU A 149 -3.96 7.20 13.58
N LEU A 150 -3.37 8.13 14.35
CA LEU A 150 -1.92 8.24 14.46
C LEU A 150 -1.29 6.95 15.01
N ARG A 151 -1.89 6.36 16.04
CA ARG A 151 -1.46 5.05 16.59
C ARG A 151 -1.54 3.96 15.53
N TYR A 152 -2.68 3.87 14.80
CA TYR A 152 -2.83 2.91 13.72
C TYR A 152 -1.75 3.10 12.64
N LEU A 153 -1.51 4.32 12.20
CA LEU A 153 -0.49 4.61 11.16
C LEU A 153 0.92 4.22 11.62
N ARG A 154 1.24 4.47 12.90
CA ARG A 154 2.53 4.08 13.48
C ARG A 154 2.67 2.56 13.59
N ASP A 155 1.67 1.91 14.15
CA ASP A 155 1.78 0.50 14.58
C ASP A 155 1.51 -0.48 13.43
N VAL A 156 0.75 -0.09 12.42
CA VAL A 156 0.31 -0.94 11.31
C VAL A 156 0.86 -0.50 9.95
N GLU A 157 1.04 0.81 9.75
CA GLU A 157 1.42 1.39 8.47
C GLU A 157 2.87 1.90 8.44
N TRP A 158 3.65 1.65 9.50
CA TRP A 158 5.07 2.01 9.64
C TRP A 158 5.35 3.51 9.48
N ALA A 159 4.45 4.36 9.91
CA ALA A 159 4.70 5.80 9.94
C ALA A 159 5.65 6.13 11.08
N THR A 160 6.83 6.66 10.78
CA THR A 160 7.89 6.97 11.76
C THR A 160 8.10 8.46 11.95
N CYS A 161 7.57 9.30 11.07
CA CYS A 161 7.70 10.75 11.16
C CYS A 161 6.44 11.46 10.67
N ALA A 162 6.35 12.77 10.93
CA ALA A 162 5.20 13.58 10.52
C ALA A 162 4.96 13.57 9.01
N GLN A 163 6.03 13.51 8.20
CA GLN A 163 5.92 13.43 6.75
C GLN A 163 5.25 12.11 6.29
N ASP A 164 5.49 11.01 7.00
CA ASP A 164 4.81 9.74 6.71
C ASP A 164 3.31 9.89 6.93
N VAL A 165 2.92 10.44 8.07
CA VAL A 165 1.51 10.65 8.42
C VAL A 165 0.83 11.58 7.43
N LEU A 166 1.37 12.79 7.24
CA LEU A 166 0.68 13.86 6.52
C LEU A 166 0.71 13.69 4.99
N TRP A 167 1.85 13.22 4.45
CA TRP A 167 2.08 13.23 3.00
C TRP A 167 1.99 11.85 2.36
N ARG A 168 2.40 10.79 3.06
CA ARG A 168 2.48 9.45 2.50
C ARG A 168 1.26 8.58 2.82
N ARG A 169 0.67 8.74 4.01
CA ARG A 169 -0.45 7.89 4.46
C ARG A 169 -1.80 8.58 4.37
N SER A 170 -1.99 9.71 5.06
CA SER A 170 -3.31 10.35 5.16
C SER A 170 -3.59 11.40 4.09
N LYS A 171 -2.56 12.00 3.49
CA LYS A 171 -2.65 13.17 2.59
C LYS A 171 -3.22 14.44 3.26
N LEU A 172 -3.25 14.50 4.59
CA LEU A 172 -3.74 15.66 5.34
C LEU A 172 -2.77 16.85 5.35
N GLY A 173 -1.58 16.70 4.78
CA GLY A 173 -0.62 17.80 4.61
C GLY A 173 -0.88 18.68 3.38
N LEU A 174 -1.88 18.34 2.54
CA LEU A 174 -2.25 19.09 1.33
C LEU A 174 -3.15 20.28 1.64
#